data_2968fbf7d9b0f49e2509ceabd8366db4
#
_entry.id   2968fbf7d9b0f49e2509ceabd8366db4
#
_cell.length_a   1.000
_cell.length_b   1.000
_cell.length_c   1.000
_cell.angle_alpha   90.00
_cell.angle_beta   90.00
_cell.angle_gamma   90.00
#
_symmetry.space_group_name_H-M   'P 1'
#
loop_
_entity.id
_entity.type
_entity.pdbx_description
1 polymer ?
#
loop_
_entity_poly.entity_id
_entity_poly.type
_entity_poly.pdbx_seq_one_letter_code
_entity_poly.pdbx_strand_id
1 'polypeptide(L)'
;MRITLPSGTPAEIVQHPHPKMGLVIATDIFGLRPLYDEMVQRLSREWEMSVIAVEPFPNMNLGLEIEPRQAAVPTLSDENNLRDLLEGADALGTSVVGLLGYCLGGMYAFKAARSDRFHRIVAFYGMITLPEAWRSPTQGEPLNMLISGYAESVLAILGGKDFYTPSSDIDQLRSTGATISFYPDAEHGFAHDASRPSHRADDAADAYAKAKDWLLSAVQ
;
A
#
# COMPACT_ATOMS: atom_id res chain seq x y z
N MET A 1 13.21 -4.98 12.26
CA MET A 1 13.09 -6.13 13.22
C MET A 1 11.80 -6.87 12.93
N ARG A 2 11.87 -8.18 12.71
CA ARG A 2 10.67 -9.00 12.48
C ARG A 2 9.87 -9.16 13.76
N ILE A 3 8.56 -8.91 13.69
CA ILE A 3 7.59 -9.12 14.78
C ILE A 3 6.40 -9.95 14.31
N THR A 4 5.57 -10.36 15.24
CA THR A 4 4.26 -10.98 14.96
C THR A 4 3.18 -10.09 15.56
N LEU A 5 2.20 -9.71 14.75
CA LEU A 5 1.03 -8.93 15.18
C LEU A 5 0.09 -9.78 16.06
N PRO A 6 -0.83 -9.18 16.82
CA PRO A 6 -1.83 -9.93 17.63
C PRO A 6 -2.63 -10.96 16.83
N SER A 7 -2.91 -10.69 15.57
CA SER A 7 -3.56 -11.62 14.62
C SER A 7 -2.72 -12.85 14.26
N GLY A 8 -1.42 -12.87 14.61
CA GLY A 8 -0.45 -13.87 14.16
C GLY A 8 0.26 -13.50 12.85
N THR A 9 -0.06 -12.38 12.24
CA THR A 9 0.52 -11.94 10.96
C THR A 9 1.95 -11.41 11.16
N PRO A 10 2.94 -11.86 10.35
CA PRO A 10 4.30 -11.32 10.39
C PRO A 10 4.35 -9.87 9.92
N ALA A 11 5.22 -9.08 10.55
CA ALA A 11 5.51 -7.71 10.12
C ALA A 11 6.98 -7.37 10.33
N GLU A 12 7.52 -6.44 9.53
CA GLU A 12 8.85 -5.86 9.71
C GLU A 12 8.72 -4.44 10.21
N ILE A 13 9.32 -4.12 11.37
CA ILE A 13 9.17 -2.81 12.02
C ILE A 13 10.52 -2.15 12.29
N VAL A 14 10.56 -0.82 12.12
CA VAL A 14 11.63 0.07 12.58
C VAL A 14 11.00 1.22 13.36
N GLN A 15 11.36 1.34 14.63
CA GLN A 15 10.96 2.48 15.47
C GLN A 15 11.99 3.60 15.33
N HIS A 16 11.51 4.80 14.94
CA HIS A 16 12.36 5.99 14.93
C HIS A 16 12.37 6.62 16.33
N PRO A 17 13.53 7.11 16.85
CA PRO A 17 13.61 7.63 18.23
C PRO A 17 12.73 8.88 18.46
N HIS A 18 12.51 9.67 17.41
CA HIS A 18 11.67 10.87 17.45
C HIS A 18 10.79 10.91 16.19
N PRO A 19 9.77 10.06 16.08
CA PRO A 19 8.99 9.98 14.86
C PRO A 19 8.07 11.18 14.68
N LYS A 20 8.03 11.76 13.49
CA LYS A 20 7.02 12.75 13.11
C LYS A 20 5.62 12.13 13.07
N MET A 21 5.54 10.89 12.60
CA MET A 21 4.32 10.07 12.55
C MET A 21 4.69 8.59 12.38
N GLY A 22 3.69 7.71 12.42
CA GLY A 22 3.81 6.32 12.02
C GLY A 22 3.47 6.11 10.55
N LEU A 23 4.08 5.11 9.92
CA LEU A 23 3.79 4.69 8.55
C LEU A 23 3.63 3.18 8.47
N VAL A 24 2.44 2.73 8.06
CA VAL A 24 2.20 1.33 7.72
C VAL A 24 2.46 1.15 6.23
N ILE A 25 3.15 0.09 5.84
CA ILE A 25 3.33 -0.34 4.46
C ILE A 25 2.52 -1.61 4.21
N ALA A 26 1.51 -1.51 3.36
CA ALA A 26 0.85 -2.65 2.76
C ALA A 26 1.73 -3.13 1.59
N THR A 27 2.35 -4.29 1.76
CA THR A 27 3.32 -4.82 0.80
C THR A 27 2.66 -5.27 -0.51
N ASP A 28 3.45 -5.42 -1.56
CA ASP A 28 2.97 -5.98 -2.82
C ASP A 28 2.64 -7.48 -2.68
N ILE A 29 2.23 -8.10 -3.78
CA ILE A 29 1.83 -9.52 -3.82
C ILE A 29 2.97 -10.49 -3.38
N PHE A 30 4.22 -10.06 -3.40
CA PHE A 30 5.34 -10.90 -2.96
C PHE A 30 5.56 -10.89 -1.45
N GLY A 31 4.89 -10.01 -0.72
CA GLY A 31 4.97 -9.96 0.74
C GLY A 31 6.33 -9.51 1.28
N LEU A 32 6.56 -9.85 2.53
CA LEU A 32 7.78 -9.49 3.24
C LEU A 32 9.00 -10.24 2.66
N ARG A 33 9.99 -9.47 2.23
CA ARG A 33 11.26 -9.93 1.66
C ARG A 33 12.34 -8.85 1.87
N PRO A 34 13.64 -9.10 1.55
CA PRO A 34 14.71 -8.12 1.78
C PRO A 34 14.43 -6.71 1.28
N LEU A 35 13.69 -6.57 0.16
CA LEU A 35 13.24 -5.27 -0.35
C LEU A 35 12.49 -4.44 0.72
N TYR A 36 11.58 -5.07 1.47
CA TYR A 36 10.82 -4.37 2.50
C TYR A 36 11.62 -4.20 3.79
N ASP A 37 12.54 -5.12 4.10
CA ASP A 37 13.46 -4.97 5.24
C ASP A 37 14.35 -3.72 5.06
N GLU A 38 14.83 -3.47 3.83
CA GLU A 38 15.59 -2.27 3.47
C GLU A 38 14.70 -1.02 3.40
N MET A 39 13.50 -1.16 2.83
CA MET A 39 12.56 -0.04 2.67
C MET A 39 12.12 0.55 4.00
N VAL A 40 11.75 -0.28 5.00
CA VAL A 40 11.34 0.23 6.32
C VAL A 40 12.48 0.98 7.00
N GLN A 41 13.74 0.52 6.86
CA GLN A 41 14.91 1.21 7.39
C GLN A 41 15.16 2.53 6.66
N ARG A 42 15.10 2.53 5.33
CA ARG A 42 15.31 3.71 4.50
C ARG A 42 14.26 4.79 4.79
N LEU A 43 12.97 4.43 4.72
CA LEU A 43 11.89 5.40 4.96
C LEU A 43 11.89 5.91 6.40
N SER A 44 12.18 5.06 7.38
CA SER A 44 12.31 5.52 8.77
C SER A 44 13.38 6.59 8.91
N ARG A 45 14.57 6.38 8.35
CA ARG A 45 15.67 7.33 8.41
C ARG A 45 15.40 8.61 7.60
N GLU A 46 14.92 8.48 6.34
CA GLU A 46 14.79 9.61 5.42
C GLU A 46 13.54 10.46 5.65
N TRP A 47 12.49 9.87 6.20
CA TRP A 47 11.21 10.55 6.45
C TRP A 47 10.98 10.85 7.94
N GLU A 48 11.88 10.36 8.81
CA GLU A 48 11.79 10.51 10.27
C GLU A 48 10.46 9.97 10.81
N MET A 49 10.11 8.74 10.38
CA MET A 49 8.89 8.03 10.76
C MET A 49 9.21 6.71 11.44
N SER A 50 8.37 6.26 12.37
CA SER A 50 8.32 4.84 12.72
C SER A 50 7.59 4.10 11.60
N VAL A 51 8.18 3.02 11.07
CA VAL A 51 7.68 2.34 9.86
C VAL A 51 7.48 0.87 10.12
N ILE A 52 6.35 0.32 9.66
CA ILE A 52 6.06 -1.11 9.70
C ILE A 52 5.55 -1.59 8.34
N ALA A 53 6.05 -2.72 7.86
CA ALA A 53 5.55 -3.42 6.68
C ALA A 53 4.84 -4.72 7.08
N VAL A 54 3.68 -4.99 6.52
CA VAL A 54 2.79 -6.09 6.92
C VAL A 54 2.73 -7.15 5.82
N GLU A 55 2.78 -8.44 6.21
CA GLU A 55 2.65 -9.60 5.30
C GLU A 55 1.20 -9.75 4.81
N PRO A 56 0.92 -9.81 3.49
CA PRO A 56 -0.43 -9.96 2.97
C PRO A 56 -0.94 -11.41 2.96
N PHE A 57 -0.05 -12.41 3.06
CA PHE A 57 -0.37 -13.84 3.02
C PHE A 57 0.14 -14.57 4.27
N PRO A 58 -0.38 -14.23 5.48
CA PRO A 58 0.11 -14.85 6.71
C PRO A 58 -0.11 -16.38 6.66
N ASN A 59 0.88 -17.12 7.16
CA ASN A 59 0.87 -18.59 7.23
C ASN A 59 0.85 -19.33 5.86
N MET A 60 1.09 -18.63 4.75
CA MET A 60 1.21 -19.24 3.43
C MET A 60 2.68 -19.26 2.97
N ASN A 61 3.17 -20.42 2.56
CA ASN A 61 4.49 -20.55 1.95
C ASN A 61 4.34 -20.59 0.42
N LEU A 62 4.27 -19.40 -0.20
CA LEU A 62 3.99 -19.27 -1.63
C LEU A 62 5.25 -19.12 -2.50
N GLY A 63 6.44 -19.09 -1.90
CA GLY A 63 7.68 -18.84 -2.64
C GLY A 63 7.75 -17.45 -3.27
N LEU A 64 8.59 -17.28 -4.30
CA LEU A 64 8.79 -16.00 -5.00
C LEU A 64 8.21 -16.00 -6.43
N GLU A 65 7.61 -17.09 -6.87
CA GLU A 65 6.94 -17.15 -8.17
C GLU A 65 5.60 -16.43 -8.11
N ILE A 66 5.22 -15.80 -9.23
CA ILE A 66 4.01 -14.97 -9.26
C ILE A 66 2.73 -15.79 -9.33
N GLU A 67 2.72 -16.91 -10.02
CA GLU A 67 1.53 -17.71 -10.28
C GLU A 67 0.90 -18.28 -9.00
N PRO A 68 1.64 -18.91 -8.05
CA PRO A 68 1.06 -19.35 -6.78
C PRO A 68 0.46 -18.20 -5.97
N ARG A 69 1.08 -17.01 -6.02
CA ARG A 69 0.62 -15.83 -5.31
C ARG A 69 -0.66 -15.27 -5.90
N GLN A 70 -0.72 -15.15 -7.24
CA GLN A 70 -1.96 -14.75 -7.93
C GLN A 70 -3.10 -15.72 -7.64
N ALA A 71 -2.83 -17.04 -7.65
CA ALA A 71 -3.82 -18.07 -7.32
C ALA A 71 -4.31 -18.00 -5.86
N ALA A 72 -3.48 -17.48 -4.95
CA ALA A 72 -3.83 -17.32 -3.54
C ALA A 72 -4.66 -16.06 -3.26
N VAL A 73 -4.62 -15.02 -4.12
CA VAL A 73 -5.35 -13.76 -3.85
C VAL A 73 -6.84 -13.97 -3.60
N PRO A 74 -7.58 -14.83 -4.32
CA PRO A 74 -9.01 -15.06 -4.03
C PRO A 74 -9.29 -15.64 -2.64
N THR A 75 -8.29 -16.21 -1.97
CA THR A 75 -8.44 -16.76 -0.61
C THR A 75 -8.27 -15.71 0.49
N LEU A 76 -7.83 -14.50 0.14
CA LEU A 76 -7.67 -13.41 1.09
C LEU A 76 -9.04 -12.90 1.56
N SER A 77 -9.07 -12.44 2.81
CA SER A 77 -10.23 -11.76 3.41
C SER A 77 -9.89 -10.30 3.66
N ASP A 78 -10.75 -9.40 3.16
CA ASP A 78 -10.62 -7.98 3.44
C ASP A 78 -10.64 -7.69 4.95
N GLU A 79 -11.51 -8.38 5.71
CA GLU A 79 -11.59 -8.25 7.15
C GLU A 79 -10.23 -8.52 7.82
N ASN A 80 -9.57 -9.63 7.45
CA ASN A 80 -8.29 -10.01 8.02
C ASN A 80 -7.17 -9.06 7.60
N ASN A 81 -7.03 -8.78 6.29
CA ASN A 81 -5.96 -7.92 5.80
C ASN A 81 -6.09 -6.47 6.33
N LEU A 82 -7.30 -5.93 6.40
CA LEU A 82 -7.53 -4.60 6.95
C LEU A 82 -7.28 -4.56 8.46
N ARG A 83 -7.69 -5.59 9.22
CA ARG A 83 -7.36 -5.74 10.64
C ARG A 83 -5.83 -5.76 10.83
N ASP A 84 -5.10 -6.52 10.03
CA ASP A 84 -3.64 -6.64 10.15
C ASP A 84 -2.94 -5.30 9.89
N LEU A 85 -3.43 -4.49 8.95
CA LEU A 85 -2.94 -3.12 8.74
C LEU A 85 -3.24 -2.21 9.94
N LEU A 86 -4.41 -2.34 10.57
CA LEU A 86 -4.76 -1.58 11.78
C LEU A 86 -3.90 -2.00 12.99
N GLU A 87 -3.68 -3.29 13.18
CA GLU A 87 -2.76 -3.80 14.21
C GLU A 87 -1.32 -3.32 13.97
N GLY A 88 -0.90 -3.23 12.70
CA GLY A 88 0.37 -2.62 12.31
C GLY A 88 0.44 -1.15 12.72
N ALA A 89 -0.63 -0.39 12.53
CA ALA A 89 -0.71 1.01 12.96
C ALA A 89 -0.61 1.14 14.49
N ASP A 90 -1.24 0.24 15.23
CA ASP A 90 -1.20 0.25 16.69
C ASP A 90 0.19 -0.14 17.24
N ALA A 91 0.87 -1.08 16.58
CA ALA A 91 2.24 -1.48 16.94
C ALA A 91 3.27 -0.35 16.81
N LEU A 92 2.99 0.70 16.02
CA LEU A 92 3.85 1.87 15.90
C LEU A 92 3.80 2.80 17.13
N GLY A 93 2.73 2.76 17.93
CA GLY A 93 2.59 3.57 19.14
C GLY A 93 2.48 5.08 18.90
N THR A 94 2.17 5.51 17.67
CA THR A 94 2.00 6.92 17.29
C THR A 94 0.52 7.27 17.11
N SER A 95 0.14 8.50 17.51
CA SER A 95 -1.25 8.99 17.35
C SER A 95 -1.59 9.25 15.89
N VAL A 96 -0.67 9.84 15.13
CA VAL A 96 -0.83 10.09 13.68
C VAL A 96 -0.17 8.97 12.91
N VAL A 97 -0.92 8.31 12.04
CA VAL A 97 -0.43 7.22 11.20
C VAL A 97 -0.88 7.41 9.76
N GLY A 98 0.05 7.20 8.83
CA GLY A 98 -0.23 7.10 7.40
C GLY A 98 -0.16 5.64 6.93
N LEU A 99 -0.73 5.39 5.77
CA LEU A 99 -0.65 4.11 5.07
C LEU A 99 -0.05 4.32 3.69
N LEU A 100 0.86 3.44 3.29
CA LEU A 100 1.43 3.41 1.95
C LEU A 100 1.32 1.98 1.42
N GLY A 101 0.72 1.77 0.24
CA GLY A 101 0.54 0.45 -0.35
C GLY A 101 1.08 0.36 -1.77
N TYR A 102 1.58 -0.83 -2.15
CA TYR A 102 2.10 -1.12 -3.48
C TYR A 102 1.34 -2.27 -4.13
N CYS A 103 0.89 -2.14 -5.39
CA CYS A 103 0.25 -3.22 -6.14
C CYS A 103 -0.96 -3.80 -5.36
N LEU A 104 -0.91 -5.07 -4.92
CA LEU A 104 -1.91 -5.66 -4.03
C LEU A 104 -2.13 -4.80 -2.78
N GLY A 105 -1.04 -4.35 -2.15
CA GLY A 105 -1.10 -3.43 -1.01
C GLY A 105 -1.68 -2.06 -1.37
N GLY A 106 -1.47 -1.59 -2.61
CA GLY A 106 -2.11 -0.37 -3.12
C GLY A 106 -3.63 -0.52 -3.26
N MET A 107 -4.10 -1.71 -3.67
CA MET A 107 -5.52 -2.05 -3.62
C MET A 107 -6.06 -2.02 -2.19
N TYR A 108 -5.34 -2.62 -1.25
CA TYR A 108 -5.72 -2.56 0.17
C TYR A 108 -5.64 -1.15 0.77
N ALA A 109 -4.77 -0.28 0.26
CA ALA A 109 -4.74 1.13 0.64
C ALA A 109 -6.05 1.85 0.26
N PHE A 110 -6.62 1.61 -0.92
CA PHE A 110 -7.96 2.11 -1.27
C PHE A 110 -9.04 1.56 -0.34
N LYS A 111 -9.02 0.26 -0.03
CA LYS A 111 -9.99 -0.38 0.87
C LYS A 111 -9.86 0.16 2.32
N ALA A 112 -8.65 0.46 2.76
CA ALA A 112 -8.36 0.97 4.09
C ALA A 112 -8.86 2.42 4.32
N ALA A 113 -9.18 3.16 3.25
CA ALA A 113 -9.79 4.49 3.34
C ALA A 113 -11.16 4.50 4.06
N ARG A 114 -11.75 3.33 4.34
CA ARG A 114 -12.94 3.21 5.20
C ARG A 114 -12.65 3.47 6.69
N SER A 115 -11.39 3.42 7.10
CA SER A 115 -10.98 3.64 8.49
C SER A 115 -10.42 5.05 8.66
N ASP A 116 -10.81 5.73 9.71
CA ASP A 116 -10.25 7.02 10.14
C ASP A 116 -8.89 6.88 10.86
N ARG A 117 -8.42 5.65 11.05
CA ARG A 117 -7.11 5.37 11.67
C ARG A 117 -5.94 5.90 10.84
N PHE A 118 -6.11 5.95 9.52
CA PHE A 118 -5.08 6.44 8.59
C PHE A 118 -5.37 7.88 8.16
N HIS A 119 -4.59 8.83 8.69
CA HIS A 119 -4.78 10.27 8.42
C HIS A 119 -4.47 10.66 6.96
N ARG A 120 -3.52 9.96 6.35
CA ARG A 120 -3.15 10.06 4.93
C ARG A 120 -2.80 8.69 4.38
N ILE A 121 -3.21 8.45 3.16
CA ILE A 121 -3.02 7.18 2.47
C ILE A 121 -2.36 7.43 1.12
N VAL A 122 -1.40 6.60 0.74
CA VAL A 122 -0.78 6.60 -0.59
C VAL A 122 -0.92 5.23 -1.21
N ALA A 123 -1.53 5.16 -2.39
CA ALA A 123 -1.71 3.94 -3.17
C ALA A 123 -0.85 3.99 -4.43
N PHE A 124 0.27 3.28 -4.46
CA PHE A 124 1.09 3.10 -5.65
C PHE A 124 0.51 1.98 -6.52
N TYR A 125 0.11 2.32 -7.74
CA TYR A 125 -0.42 1.38 -8.75
C TYR A 125 -1.34 0.29 -8.16
N GLY A 126 -2.19 0.68 -7.22
CA GLY A 126 -3.23 -0.19 -6.66
C GLY A 126 -4.36 -0.41 -7.66
N MET A 127 -4.87 -1.65 -7.73
CA MET A 127 -6.05 -1.93 -8.53
C MET A 127 -7.25 -1.17 -7.99
N ILE A 128 -7.86 -0.35 -8.86
CA ILE A 128 -9.02 0.50 -8.55
C ILE A 128 -10.28 -0.35 -8.53
N THR A 129 -10.37 -1.31 -9.45
CA THR A 129 -11.40 -2.35 -9.49
C THR A 129 -10.77 -3.72 -9.21
N LEU A 130 -11.54 -4.62 -8.62
CA LEU A 130 -11.05 -5.96 -8.30
C LEU A 130 -10.92 -6.78 -9.59
N PRO A 131 -9.71 -7.25 -9.96
CA PRO A 131 -9.53 -8.12 -11.11
C PRO A 131 -10.44 -9.35 -11.04
N GLU A 132 -11.03 -9.76 -12.15
CA GLU A 132 -11.99 -10.86 -12.21
C GLU A 132 -11.44 -12.16 -11.59
N ALA A 133 -10.17 -12.49 -11.88
CA ALA A 133 -9.50 -13.67 -11.34
C ALA A 133 -9.27 -13.62 -9.81
N TRP A 134 -9.44 -12.43 -9.17
CA TRP A 134 -9.24 -12.25 -7.73
C TRP A 134 -10.55 -12.15 -6.95
N ARG A 135 -11.69 -12.15 -7.64
CA ARG A 135 -13.02 -12.05 -7.02
C ARG A 135 -13.31 -13.22 -6.10
N SER A 136 -13.80 -12.90 -4.91
CA SER A 136 -14.29 -13.90 -3.94
C SER A 136 -15.33 -13.26 -3.02
N PRO A 137 -16.13 -14.06 -2.29
CA PRO A 137 -17.12 -13.54 -1.36
C PRO A 137 -16.54 -12.73 -0.19
N THR A 138 -15.25 -12.89 0.08
CA THR A 138 -14.55 -12.21 1.19
C THR A 138 -13.84 -10.93 0.77
N GLN A 139 -13.96 -10.55 -0.51
CA GLN A 139 -13.32 -9.35 -1.06
C GLN A 139 -14.34 -8.40 -1.69
N GLY A 140 -14.38 -7.17 -1.20
CA GLY A 140 -15.20 -6.08 -1.76
C GLY A 140 -14.46 -5.32 -2.85
N GLU A 141 -15.22 -4.60 -3.67
CA GLU A 141 -14.65 -3.71 -4.69
C GLU A 141 -13.89 -2.55 -4.04
N PRO A 142 -12.61 -2.33 -4.41
CA PRO A 142 -11.79 -1.28 -3.81
C PRO A 142 -12.40 0.12 -3.99
N LEU A 143 -12.91 0.42 -5.19
CA LEU A 143 -13.53 1.71 -5.51
C LEU A 143 -14.76 1.98 -4.63
N ASN A 144 -15.62 0.97 -4.41
CA ASN A 144 -16.81 1.14 -3.57
C ASN A 144 -16.44 1.37 -2.10
N MET A 145 -15.39 0.69 -1.63
CA MET A 145 -14.89 0.86 -0.27
C MET A 145 -14.27 2.25 -0.08
N LEU A 146 -13.54 2.75 -1.09
CA LEU A 146 -12.99 4.10 -1.11
C LEU A 146 -14.09 5.17 -1.08
N ILE A 147 -15.10 5.06 -1.94
CA ILE A 147 -16.22 6.02 -2.01
C ILE A 147 -17.01 6.07 -0.69
N SER A 148 -17.15 4.94 0.00
CA SER A 148 -17.85 4.87 1.28
C SER A 148 -17.01 5.31 2.48
N GLY A 149 -15.78 5.76 2.27
CA GLY A 149 -14.82 6.15 3.28
C GLY A 149 -14.30 7.58 3.10
N TYR A 150 -13.02 7.77 3.40
CA TYR A 150 -12.31 9.06 3.38
C TYR A 150 -11.47 9.19 2.11
N ALA A 151 -12.09 9.23 0.94
CA ALA A 151 -11.41 9.27 -0.37
C ALA A 151 -10.44 10.47 -0.48
N GLU A 152 -10.77 11.60 0.11
CA GLU A 152 -9.94 12.80 0.15
C GLU A 152 -8.62 12.62 0.95
N SER A 153 -8.52 11.59 1.76
CA SER A 153 -7.26 11.23 2.44
C SER A 153 -6.29 10.47 1.55
N VAL A 154 -6.67 10.12 0.33
CA VAL A 154 -5.92 9.22 -0.55
C VAL A 154 -5.21 9.98 -1.67
N LEU A 155 -3.91 9.72 -1.82
CA LEU A 155 -3.11 10.00 -3.01
C LEU A 155 -2.90 8.69 -3.80
N ALA A 156 -3.45 8.62 -5.00
CA ALA A 156 -3.20 7.53 -5.94
C ALA A 156 -2.06 7.88 -6.90
N ILE A 157 -1.04 7.04 -6.97
CA ILE A 157 0.12 7.17 -7.87
C ILE A 157 0.00 6.09 -8.94
N LEU A 158 -0.28 6.51 -10.18
CA LEU A 158 -0.72 5.63 -11.26
C LEU A 158 0.14 5.78 -12.51
N GLY A 159 0.38 4.66 -13.20
CA GLY A 159 1.05 4.60 -14.48
C GLY A 159 0.06 4.57 -15.65
N GLY A 160 0.36 5.31 -16.73
CA GLY A 160 -0.47 5.35 -17.93
C GLY A 160 -0.39 4.09 -18.81
N LYS A 161 0.67 3.30 -18.64
CA LYS A 161 0.87 2.01 -19.32
C LYS A 161 0.63 0.82 -18.39
N ASP A 162 0.02 1.04 -17.23
CA ASP A 162 -0.30 0.00 -16.27
C ASP A 162 -1.55 -0.78 -16.72
N PHE A 163 -1.36 -2.04 -17.05
CA PHE A 163 -2.43 -2.94 -17.45
C PHE A 163 -3.50 -3.15 -16.36
N TYR A 164 -3.11 -3.08 -15.08
CA TYR A 164 -4.02 -3.30 -13.96
C TYR A 164 -4.86 -2.07 -13.58
N THR A 165 -4.55 -0.90 -14.15
CA THR A 165 -5.28 0.36 -13.89
C THR A 165 -5.70 1.01 -15.21
N PRO A 166 -6.64 0.42 -15.95
CA PRO A 166 -7.09 0.95 -17.24
C PRO A 166 -7.69 2.36 -17.09
N SER A 167 -7.68 3.14 -18.16
CA SER A 167 -8.14 4.52 -18.15
C SER A 167 -9.58 4.69 -17.66
N SER A 168 -10.46 3.72 -17.93
CA SER A 168 -11.84 3.72 -17.43
C SER A 168 -11.91 3.71 -15.90
N ASP A 169 -11.02 2.99 -15.25
CA ASP A 169 -10.95 2.89 -13.79
C ASP A 169 -10.37 4.17 -13.19
N ILE A 170 -9.33 4.73 -13.86
CA ILE A 170 -8.76 6.02 -13.47
C ILE A 170 -9.80 7.15 -13.56
N ASP A 171 -10.65 7.14 -14.60
CA ASP A 171 -11.72 8.13 -14.75
C ASP A 171 -12.78 8.00 -13.63
N GLN A 172 -13.12 6.78 -13.21
CA GLN A 172 -13.98 6.55 -12.06
C GLN A 172 -13.32 7.07 -10.76
N LEU A 173 -12.03 6.79 -10.56
CA LEU A 173 -11.29 7.25 -9.39
C LEU A 173 -11.25 8.78 -9.29
N ARG A 174 -11.13 9.50 -10.40
CA ARG A 174 -11.16 10.97 -10.45
C ARG A 174 -12.45 11.58 -9.87
N SER A 175 -13.55 10.84 -9.91
CA SER A 175 -14.83 11.29 -9.38
C SER A 175 -15.01 11.10 -7.88
N THR A 176 -14.06 10.44 -7.19
CA THR A 176 -14.19 10.06 -5.78
C THR A 176 -13.74 11.12 -4.77
N GLY A 177 -12.98 12.13 -5.19
CA GLY A 177 -12.28 13.08 -4.31
C GLY A 177 -10.84 12.68 -3.96
N ALA A 178 -10.38 11.50 -4.37
CA ALA A 178 -8.97 11.11 -4.23
C ALA A 178 -8.06 11.97 -5.11
N THR A 179 -6.89 12.32 -4.60
CA THR A 179 -5.86 13.01 -5.38
C THR A 179 -5.12 12.00 -6.27
N ILE A 180 -4.82 12.37 -7.52
CA ILE A 180 -4.13 11.51 -8.47
C ILE A 180 -2.82 12.15 -8.93
N SER A 181 -1.72 11.41 -8.82
CA SER A 181 -0.45 11.67 -9.49
C SER A 181 -0.27 10.67 -10.62
N PHE A 182 -0.22 11.16 -11.86
CA PHE A 182 -0.27 10.31 -13.05
C PHE A 182 1.04 10.40 -13.85
N TYR A 183 1.60 9.24 -14.19
CA TYR A 183 2.84 9.07 -14.94
C TYR A 183 2.54 8.37 -16.27
N PRO A 184 2.39 9.10 -17.39
CA PRO A 184 1.79 8.59 -18.63
C PRO A 184 2.59 7.43 -19.26
N ASP A 185 3.90 7.40 -19.05
CA ASP A 185 4.79 6.39 -19.63
C ASP A 185 5.15 5.25 -18.67
N ALA A 186 4.69 5.29 -17.42
CA ALA A 186 5.00 4.30 -16.41
C ALA A 186 4.10 3.06 -16.53
N GLU A 187 4.72 1.90 -16.37
CA GLU A 187 4.07 0.59 -16.27
C GLU A 187 3.80 0.22 -14.81
N HIS A 188 3.14 -0.92 -14.58
CA HIS A 188 2.91 -1.46 -13.24
C HIS A 188 4.22 -1.70 -12.49
N GLY A 189 4.30 -1.24 -11.24
CA GLY A 189 5.47 -1.49 -10.39
C GLY A 189 6.69 -0.62 -10.69
N PHE A 190 6.51 0.56 -11.31
CA PHE A 190 7.60 1.41 -11.77
C PHE A 190 8.46 2.04 -10.68
N ALA A 191 8.05 2.02 -9.40
CA ALA A 191 8.68 2.85 -8.39
C ALA A 191 9.41 2.11 -7.26
N HIS A 192 8.86 0.99 -6.72
CA HIS A 192 9.31 0.45 -5.44
C HIS A 192 10.46 -0.56 -5.50
N ASP A 193 10.70 -1.14 -6.66
CA ASP A 193 11.72 -2.18 -6.86
C ASP A 193 12.61 -1.83 -8.05
N ALA A 194 13.81 -1.34 -7.75
CA ALA A 194 14.78 -0.91 -8.77
C ALA A 194 15.33 -2.06 -9.63
N SER A 195 15.13 -3.31 -9.24
CA SER A 195 15.55 -4.48 -10.02
C SER A 195 14.57 -4.83 -11.15
N ARG A 196 13.37 -4.27 -11.16
CA ARG A 196 12.34 -4.57 -12.16
C ARG A 196 12.61 -3.84 -13.47
N PRO A 197 12.36 -4.49 -14.63
CA PRO A 197 12.47 -3.82 -15.94
C PRO A 197 11.55 -2.60 -16.09
N SER A 198 10.40 -2.58 -15.38
CA SER A 198 9.45 -1.46 -15.36
C SER A 198 9.90 -0.27 -14.52
N HIS A 199 11.03 -0.38 -13.77
CA HIS A 199 11.48 0.69 -12.89
C HIS A 199 11.87 1.94 -13.68
N ARG A 200 11.40 3.11 -13.24
CA ARG A 200 11.65 4.42 -13.85
C ARG A 200 12.20 5.35 -12.77
N ALA A 201 13.51 5.51 -12.72
CA ALA A 201 14.20 6.18 -11.62
C ALA A 201 13.69 7.60 -11.35
N ASP A 202 13.50 8.43 -12.38
CA ASP A 202 13.05 9.82 -12.24
C ASP A 202 11.59 9.88 -11.79
N ASP A 203 10.71 9.09 -12.40
CA ASP A 203 9.29 9.00 -12.03
C ASP A 203 9.15 8.44 -10.60
N ALA A 204 9.97 7.46 -10.22
CA ALA A 204 10.00 6.91 -8.87
C ALA A 204 10.42 7.97 -7.84
N ALA A 205 11.48 8.75 -8.12
CA ALA A 205 11.96 9.79 -7.23
C ALA A 205 10.88 10.86 -7.00
N ASP A 206 10.23 11.34 -8.07
CA ASP A 206 9.13 12.31 -7.98
C ASP A 206 7.92 11.73 -7.24
N ALA A 207 7.54 10.47 -7.52
CA ALA A 207 6.44 9.80 -6.84
C ALA A 207 6.68 9.66 -5.33
N TYR A 208 7.89 9.29 -4.91
CA TYR A 208 8.25 9.21 -3.50
C TYR A 208 8.29 10.58 -2.82
N ALA A 209 8.73 11.65 -3.51
CA ALA A 209 8.68 13.01 -2.98
C ALA A 209 7.23 13.42 -2.72
N LYS A 210 6.33 13.24 -3.68
CA LYS A 210 4.89 13.52 -3.53
C LYS A 210 4.23 12.68 -2.43
N ALA A 211 4.59 11.40 -2.33
CA ALA A 211 4.10 10.51 -1.27
C ALA A 211 4.52 11.02 0.12
N LYS A 212 5.79 11.42 0.28
CA LYS A 212 6.31 11.98 1.52
C LYS A 212 5.57 13.25 1.92
N ASP A 213 5.43 14.20 0.99
CA ASP A 213 4.75 15.47 1.23
C ASP A 213 3.28 15.27 1.59
N TRP A 214 2.60 14.35 0.89
CA TRP A 214 1.22 13.99 1.19
C TRP A 214 1.05 13.41 2.59
N LEU A 215 1.89 12.45 2.97
CA LEU A 215 1.85 11.83 4.29
C LEU A 215 2.14 12.85 5.40
N LEU A 216 3.16 13.69 5.24
CA LEU A 216 3.54 14.70 6.22
C LEU A 216 2.52 15.83 6.36
N SER A 217 1.64 16.05 5.38
CA SER A 217 0.52 17.00 5.52
C SER A 217 -0.47 16.63 6.64
N ALA A 218 -0.40 15.42 7.17
CA ALA A 218 -1.19 14.98 8.32
C ALA A 218 -0.73 15.59 9.65
N VAL A 219 0.50 16.12 9.72
CA VAL A 219 1.13 16.65 10.94
C VAL A 219 1.48 18.15 10.85
N GLN A 220 1.02 18.81 9.79
CA GLN A 220 1.10 20.26 9.60
C GLN A 220 -0.20 20.90 10.10
#